data_77aec8883ac90d8275c221b21f23da2b
#
_entry.id   77aec8883ac90d8275c221b21f23da2b
#
_cell.length_a   1.000
_cell.length_b   1.000
_cell.length_c   1.000
_cell.angle_alpha   90.00
_cell.angle_beta   90.00
_cell.angle_gamma   90.00
#
_symmetry.space_group_name_H-M   'P 1'
#
loop_
_entity.id
_entity.type
_entity.pdbx_description
1 polymer ?
#
loop_
_entity_poly.entity_id
_entity_poly.type
_entity_poly.pdbx_seq_one_letter_code
_entity_poly.pdbx_strand_id
1 'polypeptide(L)'
;MAQHVLDLLKERGFIAQVTFEDELYEQLKNPTTFYVGFDPTADSLHIGHYIPIMAMAHMQRAGHRPIALMGGGTAMIGDPSGKTDMRKMMTVETIDNNVAHIKQQMSRFLDFSDGKAIIANNGDWLRSLNFIEFMRDIGSMFSVNKMLTAECYKARMATDNGLSFLEFTYMLMQSYDFLELFKKYGCRLEMGGNDQWSNMLGGADLIRRKERESAFACTFQLLLTHDGRKMGKTEKGALWLDPAKTSPYDFYQYWRNVDDQDVEKCLGLLTFLPMDEVRRLGALKGSQINEAKKVLAYEVTKLVHGEEEAEKAQEAAASLFGGAAMGGSIPTTEITAADLEKDARVTTLLVTCGLAASNSAARRLVQGGGVSLGEEKVTDVNAVVTAEMIPTDGLMLRSGKKKFHRVVLK
;
A
#
# COMPACT_ATOMS: atom_id res chain seq x y z
N MET A 1 -29.96 13.53 5.65
CA MET A 1 -29.36 13.63 4.28
C MET A 1 -28.04 12.89 4.33
N ALA A 2 -27.66 12.18 3.28
CA ALA A 2 -26.33 11.55 3.23
C ALA A 2 -25.26 12.63 3.27
N GLN A 3 -24.15 12.37 3.98
CA GLN A 3 -22.99 13.26 4.05
C GLN A 3 -22.40 13.46 2.66
N HIS A 4 -22.00 14.70 2.32
CA HIS A 4 -21.32 14.98 1.06
C HIS A 4 -19.97 14.25 1.03
N VAL A 5 -19.60 13.65 -0.13
CA VAL A 5 -18.42 12.79 -0.22
C VAL A 5 -17.12 13.53 0.06
N LEU A 6 -17.00 14.80 -0.35
CA LEU A 6 -15.81 15.60 -0.06
C LEU A 6 -15.65 15.85 1.44
N ASP A 7 -16.76 16.10 2.16
CA ASP A 7 -16.75 16.25 3.61
C ASP A 7 -16.36 14.95 4.30
N LEU A 8 -16.89 13.82 3.82
CA LEU A 8 -16.52 12.49 4.32
C LEU A 8 -15.01 12.22 4.15
N LEU A 9 -14.46 12.50 2.97
CA LEU A 9 -13.03 12.29 2.71
C LEU A 9 -12.15 13.23 3.55
N LYS A 10 -12.58 14.46 3.79
CA LYS A 10 -11.89 15.41 4.70
C LYS A 10 -11.94 14.92 6.14
N GLU A 11 -13.13 14.54 6.62
CA GLU A 11 -13.32 14.04 7.99
C GLU A 11 -12.48 12.80 8.27
N ARG A 12 -12.32 11.92 7.28
CA ARG A 12 -11.49 10.71 7.37
C ARG A 12 -9.99 11.00 7.26
N GLY A 13 -9.59 12.21 6.86
CA GLY A 13 -8.20 12.61 6.75
C GLY A 13 -7.53 12.28 5.41
N PHE A 14 -8.29 11.98 4.35
CA PHE A 14 -7.73 11.70 3.02
C PHE A 14 -7.13 12.95 2.36
N ILE A 15 -7.80 14.09 2.44
CA ILE A 15 -7.56 15.24 1.59
C ILE A 15 -6.34 16.04 2.03
N ALA A 16 -5.41 16.30 1.10
CA ALA A 16 -4.28 17.20 1.29
C ALA A 16 -4.51 18.56 0.59
N GLN A 17 -4.83 18.55 -0.69
CA GLN A 17 -5.07 19.74 -1.51
C GLN A 17 -6.21 19.51 -2.49
N VAL A 18 -6.93 20.56 -2.83
CA VAL A 18 -8.03 20.55 -3.79
C VAL A 18 -7.94 21.82 -4.65
N THR A 19 -8.21 21.69 -5.95
CA THR A 19 -8.39 22.86 -6.83
C THR A 19 -9.84 23.31 -6.78
N PHE A 20 -10.09 24.64 -6.75
CA PHE A 20 -11.43 25.21 -6.88
C PHE A 20 -12.47 24.47 -6.02
N GLU A 21 -12.24 24.43 -4.71
CA GLU A 21 -12.97 23.59 -3.78
C GLU A 21 -14.49 23.75 -3.84
N ASP A 22 -14.98 24.99 -3.93
CA ASP A 22 -16.41 25.28 -4.02
C ASP A 22 -17.02 24.72 -5.31
N GLU A 23 -16.33 24.87 -6.45
CA GLU A 23 -16.76 24.34 -7.74
C GLU A 23 -16.73 22.79 -7.74
N LEU A 24 -15.67 22.19 -7.18
CA LEU A 24 -15.61 20.74 -7.03
C LEU A 24 -16.71 20.23 -6.10
N TYR A 25 -17.01 20.93 -5.02
CA TYR A 25 -18.09 20.57 -4.11
C TYR A 25 -19.44 20.53 -4.86
N GLU A 26 -19.75 21.55 -5.67
CA GLU A 26 -20.96 21.56 -6.50
C GLU A 26 -20.95 20.44 -7.56
N GLN A 27 -19.80 20.18 -8.19
CA GLN A 27 -19.65 19.09 -9.17
C GLN A 27 -19.96 17.73 -8.54
N LEU A 28 -19.49 17.48 -7.31
CA LEU A 28 -19.66 16.21 -6.60
C LEU A 28 -21.04 16.01 -5.97
N LYS A 29 -21.97 16.95 -6.12
CA LYS A 29 -23.40 16.69 -5.83
C LYS A 29 -24.05 15.77 -6.87
N ASN A 30 -23.40 15.58 -8.02
CA ASN A 30 -23.87 14.75 -9.11
C ASN A 30 -22.85 13.61 -9.38
N PRO A 31 -23.30 12.46 -9.92
CA PRO A 31 -22.41 11.39 -10.34
C PRO A 31 -21.29 11.93 -11.24
N THR A 32 -20.06 11.80 -10.78
CA THR A 32 -18.87 12.35 -11.44
C THR A 32 -17.90 11.22 -11.74
N THR A 33 -17.40 11.17 -12.98
CA THR A 33 -16.31 10.27 -13.37
C THR A 33 -14.98 10.90 -12.94
N PHE A 34 -14.16 10.13 -12.25
CA PHE A 34 -12.83 10.54 -11.77
C PHE A 34 -11.83 9.41 -11.96
N TYR A 35 -10.53 9.73 -11.91
CA TYR A 35 -9.51 8.69 -12.04
C TYR A 35 -8.40 8.80 -10.99
N VAL A 36 -7.75 7.66 -10.79
CA VAL A 36 -6.47 7.55 -10.08
C VAL A 36 -5.51 6.73 -10.92
N GLY A 37 -4.27 7.19 -11.08
CA GLY A 37 -3.22 6.52 -11.82
C GLY A 37 -2.42 5.55 -10.95
N PHE A 38 -2.06 4.40 -11.51
CA PHE A 38 -1.25 3.36 -10.88
C PHE A 38 -0.16 2.89 -11.84
N ASP A 39 1.08 3.26 -11.59
CA ASP A 39 2.22 2.73 -12.34
C ASP A 39 2.53 1.30 -11.89
N PRO A 40 2.46 0.31 -12.80
CA PRO A 40 2.64 -1.11 -12.49
C PRO A 40 4.12 -1.48 -12.32
N THR A 41 4.79 -0.86 -11.34
CA THR A 41 6.21 -1.05 -11.07
C THR A 41 6.56 -2.34 -10.31
N ALA A 42 5.54 -3.08 -9.90
CA ALA A 42 5.61 -4.41 -9.29
C ALA A 42 4.35 -5.20 -9.65
N ASP A 43 4.42 -6.52 -9.51
CA ASP A 43 3.33 -7.47 -9.74
C ASP A 43 2.28 -7.50 -8.60
N SER A 44 2.38 -6.61 -7.63
CA SER A 44 1.43 -6.47 -6.53
C SER A 44 1.30 -5.02 -6.08
N LEU A 45 0.12 -4.69 -5.59
CA LEU A 45 -0.13 -3.49 -4.79
C LEU A 45 0.48 -3.66 -3.39
N HIS A 46 0.82 -2.55 -2.76
CA HIS A 46 1.25 -2.48 -1.36
C HIS A 46 0.45 -1.41 -0.62
N ILE A 47 0.63 -1.32 0.69
CA ILE A 47 -0.16 -0.43 1.56
C ILE A 47 -0.13 1.05 1.12
N GLY A 48 0.92 1.51 0.44
CA GLY A 48 0.97 2.87 -0.11
C GLY A 48 -0.08 3.13 -1.20
N HIS A 49 -0.51 2.09 -1.93
CA HIS A 49 -1.59 2.17 -2.90
C HIS A 49 -2.98 2.04 -2.26
N TYR A 50 -3.03 1.61 -1.00
CA TYR A 50 -4.29 1.35 -0.32
C TYR A 50 -5.08 2.64 -0.05
N ILE A 51 -4.40 3.75 0.27
CA ILE A 51 -5.04 5.06 0.50
C ILE A 51 -5.84 5.52 -0.72
N PRO A 52 -5.24 5.65 -1.93
CA PRO A 52 -6.01 6.03 -3.10
C PRO A 52 -7.12 5.03 -3.43
N ILE A 53 -6.91 3.71 -3.23
CA ILE A 53 -7.95 2.70 -3.46
C ILE A 53 -9.12 2.88 -2.49
N MET A 54 -8.88 3.13 -1.20
CA MET A 54 -9.93 3.39 -0.22
C MET A 54 -10.70 4.67 -0.54
N ALA A 55 -10.02 5.73 -0.97
CA ALA A 55 -10.69 6.94 -1.42
C ALA A 55 -11.57 6.68 -2.66
N MET A 56 -11.08 5.91 -3.64
CA MET A 56 -11.87 5.47 -4.80
C MET A 56 -13.11 4.68 -4.36
N ALA A 57 -12.98 3.77 -3.39
CA ALA A 57 -14.10 2.99 -2.88
C ALA A 57 -15.13 3.85 -2.13
N HIS A 58 -14.70 4.84 -1.34
CA HIS A 58 -15.61 5.82 -0.73
C HIS A 58 -16.35 6.66 -1.79
N MET A 59 -15.65 7.14 -2.80
CA MET A 59 -16.26 7.88 -3.92
C MET A 59 -17.27 7.01 -4.67
N GLN A 60 -16.93 5.74 -4.97
CA GLN A 60 -17.85 4.82 -5.64
C GLN A 60 -19.10 4.55 -4.80
N ARG A 61 -18.96 4.33 -3.49
CA ARG A 61 -20.10 4.16 -2.57
C ARG A 61 -21.01 5.39 -2.50
N ALA A 62 -20.45 6.57 -2.76
CA ALA A 62 -21.21 7.83 -2.86
C ALA A 62 -21.88 8.04 -4.24
N GLY A 63 -21.73 7.08 -5.18
CA GLY A 63 -22.35 7.13 -6.50
C GLY A 63 -21.50 7.74 -7.61
N HIS A 64 -20.21 8.00 -7.36
CA HIS A 64 -19.27 8.46 -8.39
C HIS A 64 -18.63 7.29 -9.11
N ARG A 65 -18.12 7.52 -10.32
CA ARG A 65 -17.58 6.48 -11.20
C ARG A 65 -16.05 6.53 -11.25
N PRO A 66 -15.33 5.64 -10.55
CA PRO A 66 -13.88 5.59 -10.58
C PRO A 66 -13.33 4.98 -11.87
N ILE A 67 -12.22 5.53 -12.34
CA ILE A 67 -11.35 4.93 -13.35
C ILE A 67 -10.03 4.59 -12.68
N ALA A 68 -9.67 3.31 -12.62
CA ALA A 68 -8.33 2.87 -12.27
C ALA A 68 -7.47 2.89 -13.54
N LEU A 69 -6.62 3.91 -13.68
CA LEU A 69 -5.74 4.05 -14.84
C LEU A 69 -4.43 3.31 -14.61
N MET A 70 -4.19 2.26 -15.38
CA MET A 70 -2.92 1.54 -15.37
C MET A 70 -1.89 2.28 -16.22
N GLY A 71 -0.74 2.54 -15.65
CA GLY A 71 0.38 3.25 -16.28
C GLY A 71 1.19 2.36 -17.24
N GLY A 72 0.52 1.66 -18.20
CA GLY A 72 1.20 0.77 -19.15
C GLY A 72 2.16 1.48 -20.11
N GLY A 73 1.93 2.77 -20.38
CA GLY A 73 2.82 3.64 -21.15
C GLY A 73 3.77 4.43 -20.26
N THR A 74 3.24 5.09 -19.22
CA THR A 74 4.03 5.94 -18.31
C THR A 74 5.08 5.15 -17.51
N ALA A 75 4.83 3.89 -17.16
CA ALA A 75 5.81 3.04 -16.48
C ALA A 75 7.05 2.72 -17.33
N MET A 76 6.99 2.89 -18.66
CA MET A 76 8.15 2.77 -19.54
C MET A 76 9.12 3.96 -19.39
N ILE A 77 8.63 5.09 -18.90
CA ILE A 77 9.36 6.33 -18.68
C ILE A 77 9.80 6.45 -17.22
N GLY A 78 8.87 6.29 -16.31
CA GLY A 78 9.06 6.41 -14.87
C GLY A 78 8.85 7.82 -14.33
N ASP A 79 7.91 7.95 -13.38
CA ASP A 79 7.58 9.19 -12.70
C ASP A 79 8.74 9.68 -11.82
N PRO A 80 9.26 10.92 -12.02
CA PRO A 80 10.28 11.51 -11.16
C PRO A 80 9.74 11.99 -9.81
N SER A 81 8.43 12.12 -9.64
CA SER A 81 7.81 12.70 -8.45
C SER A 81 8.11 11.87 -7.19
N GLY A 82 8.56 12.53 -6.12
CA GLY A 82 8.88 11.89 -4.85
C GLY A 82 10.07 10.92 -4.88
N LYS A 83 10.95 11.01 -5.89
CA LYS A 83 12.13 10.15 -6.08
C LYS A 83 13.42 10.97 -6.20
N THR A 84 14.50 10.40 -5.67
CA THR A 84 15.86 10.94 -5.80
C THR A 84 16.63 10.36 -6.99
N ASP A 85 16.26 9.13 -7.39
CA ASP A 85 16.94 8.38 -8.45
C ASP A 85 16.00 8.03 -9.60
N MET A 86 16.56 7.90 -10.81
CA MET A 86 15.80 7.44 -11.98
C MET A 86 15.32 6.00 -11.78
N ARG A 87 14.08 5.71 -12.19
CA ARG A 87 13.52 4.36 -12.11
C ARG A 87 14.25 3.40 -13.08
N LYS A 88 14.38 2.14 -12.67
CA LYS A 88 14.86 1.08 -13.56
C LYS A 88 13.83 0.86 -14.65
N MET A 89 14.28 0.91 -15.91
CA MET A 89 13.41 0.66 -17.07
C MET A 89 12.93 -0.79 -17.07
N MET A 90 11.64 -0.97 -17.30
CA MET A 90 10.99 -2.28 -17.38
C MET A 90 10.63 -2.60 -18.83
N THR A 91 10.57 -3.89 -19.17
CA THR A 91 10.07 -4.32 -20.47
C THR A 91 8.55 -4.20 -20.54
N VAL A 92 8.01 -4.05 -21.75
CA VAL A 92 6.55 -4.00 -22.00
C VAL A 92 5.86 -5.25 -21.44
N GLU A 93 6.46 -6.43 -21.65
CA GLU A 93 5.94 -7.70 -21.13
C GLU A 93 5.84 -7.72 -19.60
N THR A 94 6.86 -7.25 -18.91
CA THR A 94 6.84 -7.13 -17.43
C THR A 94 5.73 -6.19 -16.97
N ILE A 95 5.59 -5.05 -17.65
CA ILE A 95 4.54 -4.06 -17.34
C ILE A 95 3.15 -4.67 -17.55
N ASP A 96 2.90 -5.32 -18.68
CA ASP A 96 1.59 -5.89 -19.02
C ASP A 96 1.22 -7.04 -18.04
N ASN A 97 2.20 -7.86 -17.62
CA ASN A 97 2.00 -8.86 -16.58
C ASN A 97 1.63 -8.22 -15.23
N ASN A 98 2.34 -7.18 -14.81
CA ASN A 98 2.04 -6.46 -13.57
C ASN A 98 0.64 -5.83 -13.61
N VAL A 99 0.24 -5.24 -14.73
CA VAL A 99 -1.11 -4.70 -14.95
C VAL A 99 -2.18 -5.76 -14.71
N ALA A 100 -1.99 -6.98 -15.20
CA ALA A 100 -2.95 -8.07 -15.04
C ALA A 100 -3.15 -8.43 -13.55
N HIS A 101 -2.06 -8.53 -12.79
CA HIS A 101 -2.10 -8.82 -11.35
C HIS A 101 -2.77 -7.69 -10.53
N ILE A 102 -2.44 -6.43 -10.82
CA ILE A 102 -3.02 -5.27 -10.16
C ILE A 102 -4.54 -5.19 -10.39
N LYS A 103 -5.00 -5.44 -11.62
CA LYS A 103 -6.44 -5.50 -11.96
C LYS A 103 -7.20 -6.49 -11.07
N GLN A 104 -6.65 -7.69 -10.89
CA GLN A 104 -7.26 -8.72 -10.05
C GLN A 104 -7.35 -8.27 -8.58
N GLN A 105 -6.31 -7.63 -8.06
CA GLN A 105 -6.31 -7.13 -6.68
C GLN A 105 -7.32 -6.00 -6.47
N MET A 106 -7.45 -5.08 -7.43
CA MET A 106 -8.40 -3.96 -7.36
C MET A 106 -9.86 -4.39 -7.31
N SER A 107 -10.21 -5.51 -7.94
CA SER A 107 -11.59 -6.04 -7.94
C SER A 107 -12.11 -6.42 -6.55
N ARG A 108 -11.26 -6.48 -5.54
CA ARG A 108 -11.67 -6.69 -4.14
C ARG A 108 -12.23 -5.42 -3.49
N PHE A 109 -11.87 -4.25 -4.00
CA PHE A 109 -12.19 -2.95 -3.40
C PHE A 109 -13.23 -2.17 -4.20
N LEU A 110 -13.26 -2.37 -5.52
CA LEU A 110 -14.10 -1.65 -6.47
C LEU A 110 -15.01 -2.60 -7.22
N ASP A 111 -16.26 -2.19 -7.41
CA ASP A 111 -17.23 -2.90 -8.22
C ASP A 111 -17.10 -2.46 -9.68
N PHE A 112 -16.60 -3.35 -10.52
CA PHE A 112 -16.44 -3.15 -11.98
C PHE A 112 -17.64 -3.65 -12.80
N SER A 113 -18.67 -4.21 -12.15
CA SER A 113 -19.87 -4.66 -12.87
C SER A 113 -20.62 -3.48 -13.51
N ASP A 114 -21.25 -3.73 -14.62
CA ASP A 114 -22.14 -2.79 -15.31
C ASP A 114 -21.52 -1.40 -15.58
N GLY A 115 -20.19 -1.32 -15.67
CA GLY A 115 -19.46 -0.07 -15.86
C GLY A 115 -19.49 0.89 -14.67
N LYS A 116 -19.78 0.42 -13.46
CA LYS A 116 -19.71 1.20 -12.22
C LYS A 116 -18.31 1.67 -11.87
N ALA A 117 -17.29 0.93 -12.30
CA ALA A 117 -15.91 1.35 -12.36
C ALA A 117 -15.30 0.97 -13.71
N ILE A 118 -14.20 1.63 -14.08
CA ILE A 118 -13.46 1.37 -15.32
C ILE A 118 -12.02 1.01 -14.97
N ILE A 119 -11.46 0.03 -15.68
CA ILE A 119 -10.00 -0.15 -15.76
C ILE A 119 -9.57 0.31 -17.15
N ALA A 120 -8.69 1.31 -17.19
CA ALA A 120 -8.07 1.81 -18.42
C ALA A 120 -6.56 1.58 -18.36
N ASN A 121 -5.91 1.50 -19.52
CA ASN A 121 -4.46 1.38 -19.63
C ASN A 121 -3.95 2.50 -20.56
N ASN A 122 -3.11 3.39 -20.05
CA ASN A 122 -2.58 4.47 -20.89
C ASN A 122 -1.60 3.99 -21.96
N GLY A 123 -1.13 2.75 -21.89
CA GLY A 123 -0.41 2.10 -22.98
C GLY A 123 -1.21 2.03 -24.28
N ASP A 124 -2.56 1.99 -24.19
CA ASP A 124 -3.45 1.87 -25.36
C ASP A 124 -3.40 3.13 -26.25
N TRP A 125 -3.05 4.29 -25.71
CA TRP A 125 -2.91 5.53 -26.47
C TRP A 125 -1.48 6.08 -26.48
N LEU A 126 -0.70 5.96 -25.40
CA LEU A 126 0.66 6.52 -25.35
C LEU A 126 1.66 5.78 -26.22
N ARG A 127 1.54 4.43 -26.33
CA ARG A 127 2.49 3.61 -27.08
C ARG A 127 2.41 3.82 -28.60
N SER A 128 1.28 4.32 -29.09
CA SER A 128 1.04 4.54 -30.55
C SER A 128 1.14 6.01 -30.97
N LEU A 129 1.48 6.94 -30.05
CA LEU A 129 1.57 8.36 -30.37
C LEU A 129 2.66 8.66 -31.39
N ASN A 130 2.30 9.46 -32.42
CA ASN A 130 3.29 10.06 -33.29
C ASN A 130 3.98 11.21 -32.53
N PHE A 131 5.30 11.12 -32.40
CA PHE A 131 6.09 12.11 -31.64
C PHE A 131 5.90 13.56 -32.12
N ILE A 132 5.95 13.78 -33.43
CA ILE A 132 5.85 15.13 -34.01
C ILE A 132 4.45 15.71 -33.80
N GLU A 133 3.41 14.92 -34.02
CA GLU A 133 2.01 15.33 -33.81
C GLU A 133 1.76 15.66 -32.34
N PHE A 134 2.22 14.78 -31.43
CA PHE A 134 2.09 14.99 -30.00
C PHE A 134 2.81 16.26 -29.53
N MET A 135 4.03 16.52 -30.00
CA MET A 135 4.77 17.74 -29.64
C MET A 135 4.10 19.01 -30.19
N ARG A 136 3.54 18.96 -31.39
CA ARG A 136 2.78 20.09 -31.96
C ARG A 136 1.47 20.35 -31.22
N ASP A 137 0.71 19.32 -30.93
CA ASP A 137 -0.64 19.45 -30.40
C ASP A 137 -0.68 19.59 -28.88
N ILE A 138 0.15 18.85 -28.18
CA ILE A 138 0.19 18.84 -26.70
C ILE A 138 1.39 19.62 -26.18
N GLY A 139 2.59 19.36 -26.67
CA GLY A 139 3.82 20.03 -26.20
C GLY A 139 3.75 21.56 -26.33
N SER A 140 3.13 22.09 -27.40
CA SER A 140 2.92 23.54 -27.59
C SER A 140 2.07 24.20 -26.48
N MET A 141 1.29 23.43 -25.72
CA MET A 141 0.47 23.92 -24.61
C MET A 141 1.25 24.06 -23.31
N PHE A 142 2.50 23.59 -23.25
CA PHE A 142 3.32 23.60 -22.03
C PHE A 142 4.47 24.60 -22.14
N SER A 143 4.64 25.43 -21.11
CA SER A 143 5.80 26.30 -20.99
C SER A 143 6.88 25.63 -20.17
N VAL A 144 8.06 25.41 -20.73
CA VAL A 144 9.22 24.85 -20.03
C VAL A 144 9.55 25.65 -18.77
N ASN A 145 9.51 26.99 -18.82
CA ASN A 145 9.75 27.82 -17.64
C ASN A 145 8.74 27.55 -16.53
N LYS A 146 7.45 27.35 -16.86
CA LYS A 146 6.42 26.99 -15.89
C LYS A 146 6.63 25.58 -15.34
N MET A 147 6.96 24.62 -16.18
CA MET A 147 7.21 23.23 -15.76
C MET A 147 8.39 23.17 -14.78
N LEU A 148 9.48 23.88 -15.04
CA LEU A 148 10.66 23.92 -14.18
C LEU A 148 10.39 24.51 -12.78
N THR A 149 9.25 25.19 -12.58
CA THR A 149 8.83 25.65 -11.24
C THR A 149 8.18 24.56 -10.39
N ALA A 150 7.83 23.41 -10.98
CA ALA A 150 7.25 22.28 -10.26
C ALA A 150 8.22 21.72 -9.22
N GLU A 151 7.73 21.46 -8.01
CA GLU A 151 8.59 20.98 -6.90
C GLU A 151 9.28 19.64 -7.22
N CYS A 152 8.63 18.74 -7.95
CA CYS A 152 9.22 17.47 -8.38
C CYS A 152 10.44 17.70 -9.27
N TYR A 153 10.38 18.67 -10.21
CA TYR A 153 11.51 18.98 -11.10
C TYR A 153 12.61 19.76 -10.38
N LYS A 154 12.27 20.72 -9.51
CA LYS A 154 13.26 21.41 -8.67
C LYS A 154 14.05 20.41 -7.82
N ALA A 155 13.34 19.49 -7.15
CA ALA A 155 13.97 18.47 -6.33
C ALA A 155 14.92 17.58 -7.15
N ARG A 156 14.51 17.19 -8.38
CA ARG A 156 15.37 16.38 -9.27
C ARG A 156 16.59 17.16 -9.77
N MET A 157 16.40 18.40 -10.18
CA MET A 157 17.53 19.26 -10.64
C MET A 157 18.56 19.54 -9.54
N ALA A 158 18.17 19.45 -8.28
CA ALA A 158 19.08 19.62 -7.15
C ALA A 158 19.91 18.36 -6.82
N THR A 159 19.64 17.23 -7.47
CA THR A 159 20.45 15.99 -7.32
C THR A 159 21.63 15.96 -8.27
N ASP A 160 22.69 15.19 -7.94
CA ASP A 160 23.91 15.06 -8.77
C ASP A 160 23.58 14.54 -10.18
N ASN A 161 22.60 13.68 -10.33
CA ASN A 161 22.18 13.12 -11.63
C ASN A 161 21.30 14.09 -12.45
N GLY A 162 20.76 15.14 -11.84
CA GLY A 162 19.89 16.11 -12.48
C GLY A 162 18.56 15.51 -12.98
N LEU A 163 17.85 16.29 -13.79
CA LEU A 163 16.58 15.92 -14.43
C LEU A 163 16.84 15.53 -15.89
N SER A 164 16.58 14.29 -16.26
CA SER A 164 16.66 13.85 -17.65
C SER A 164 15.50 14.38 -18.50
N PHE A 165 15.70 14.53 -19.82
CA PHE A 165 14.62 14.90 -20.73
C PHE A 165 13.47 13.89 -20.70
N LEU A 166 13.79 12.62 -20.52
CA LEU A 166 12.80 11.55 -20.38
C LEU A 166 11.87 11.81 -19.19
N GLU A 167 12.42 12.05 -18.00
CA GLU A 167 11.65 12.37 -16.79
C GLU A 167 10.88 13.69 -16.94
N PHE A 168 11.47 14.68 -17.62
CA PHE A 168 10.84 15.97 -17.86
C PHE A 168 9.55 15.86 -18.70
N THR A 169 9.48 14.92 -19.63
CA THR A 169 8.29 14.69 -20.46
C THR A 169 7.14 13.99 -19.72
N TYR A 170 7.38 13.46 -18.52
CA TYR A 170 6.35 12.72 -17.78
C TYR A 170 5.09 13.53 -17.51
N MET A 171 5.24 14.79 -17.13
CA MET A 171 4.11 15.71 -16.90
C MET A 171 3.20 15.86 -18.13
N LEU A 172 3.79 15.87 -19.33
CA LEU A 172 3.01 15.98 -20.58
C LEU A 172 2.16 14.72 -20.80
N MET A 173 2.72 13.55 -20.51
CA MET A 173 2.03 12.27 -20.71
C MET A 173 0.88 12.10 -19.71
N GLN A 174 1.09 12.39 -18.43
CA GLN A 174 0.02 12.33 -17.43
C GLN A 174 -1.07 13.38 -17.71
N SER A 175 -0.70 14.57 -18.17
CA SER A 175 -1.67 15.58 -18.58
C SER A 175 -2.48 15.14 -19.81
N TYR A 176 -1.86 14.43 -20.74
CA TYR A 176 -2.53 13.85 -21.90
C TYR A 176 -3.46 12.69 -21.48
N ASP A 177 -3.07 11.88 -20.52
CA ASP A 177 -3.93 10.86 -19.94
C ASP A 177 -5.25 11.45 -19.43
N PHE A 178 -5.16 12.55 -18.67
CA PHE A 178 -6.36 13.22 -18.18
C PHE A 178 -7.25 13.73 -19.32
N LEU A 179 -6.66 14.34 -20.35
CA LEU A 179 -7.39 14.80 -21.54
C LEU A 179 -8.07 13.63 -22.28
N GLU A 180 -7.38 12.49 -22.46
CA GLU A 180 -7.95 11.31 -23.11
C GLU A 180 -9.11 10.71 -22.28
N LEU A 181 -8.95 10.62 -20.96
CA LEU A 181 -10.00 10.17 -20.07
C LEU A 181 -11.19 11.13 -20.03
N PHE A 182 -10.92 12.45 -20.08
CA PHE A 182 -11.98 13.44 -20.22
C PHE A 182 -12.79 13.22 -21.51
N LYS A 183 -12.12 13.08 -22.65
CA LYS A 183 -12.77 12.88 -23.95
C LYS A 183 -13.54 11.56 -24.04
N LYS A 184 -12.95 10.48 -23.55
CA LYS A 184 -13.54 9.13 -23.68
C LYS A 184 -14.64 8.85 -22.66
N TYR A 185 -14.50 9.35 -21.45
CA TYR A 185 -15.35 8.94 -20.32
C TYR A 185 -16.00 10.11 -19.56
N GLY A 186 -15.79 11.35 -19.99
CA GLY A 186 -16.25 12.53 -19.26
C GLY A 186 -15.58 12.71 -17.90
N CYS A 187 -14.33 12.22 -17.75
CA CYS A 187 -13.59 12.29 -16.51
C CYS A 187 -13.24 13.74 -16.15
N ARG A 188 -13.74 14.26 -15.03
CA ARG A 188 -13.57 15.66 -14.62
C ARG A 188 -12.68 15.85 -13.40
N LEU A 189 -12.29 14.77 -12.71
CA LEU A 189 -11.48 14.86 -11.50
C LEU A 189 -10.34 13.85 -11.56
N GLU A 190 -9.13 14.35 -11.33
CA GLU A 190 -7.95 13.52 -11.08
C GLU A 190 -7.67 13.49 -9.57
N MET A 191 -7.43 12.29 -9.02
CA MET A 191 -7.07 12.12 -7.63
C MET A 191 -5.75 11.34 -7.53
N GLY A 192 -4.87 11.73 -6.62
CA GLY A 192 -3.55 11.10 -6.49
C GLY A 192 -2.80 11.50 -5.23
N GLY A 193 -1.57 11.00 -5.05
CA GLY A 193 -0.69 11.41 -3.96
C GLY A 193 -0.32 12.89 -4.04
N ASN A 194 0.03 13.50 -2.90
CA ASN A 194 0.37 14.93 -2.85
C ASN A 194 1.62 15.28 -3.69
N ASP A 195 2.48 14.32 -3.95
CA ASP A 195 3.63 14.43 -4.85
C ASP A 195 3.24 14.59 -6.33
N GLN A 196 1.99 14.23 -6.70
CA GLN A 196 1.45 14.33 -8.06
C GLN A 196 0.83 15.69 -8.40
N TRP A 197 0.76 16.61 -7.43
CA TRP A 197 0.04 17.88 -7.57
C TRP A 197 0.34 18.64 -8.86
N SER A 198 1.63 18.80 -9.20
CA SER A 198 2.05 19.54 -10.40
C SER A 198 1.62 18.88 -11.71
N ASN A 199 1.69 17.53 -11.77
CA ASN A 199 1.26 16.75 -12.93
C ASN A 199 -0.25 16.90 -13.13
N MET A 200 -1.03 16.79 -12.04
CA MET A 200 -2.48 16.91 -12.04
C MET A 200 -2.94 18.30 -12.49
N LEU A 201 -2.28 19.35 -12.01
CA LEU A 201 -2.54 20.73 -12.47
C LEU A 201 -2.25 20.92 -13.97
N GLY A 202 -1.21 20.25 -14.48
CA GLY A 202 -0.89 20.22 -15.91
C GLY A 202 -2.05 19.68 -16.75
N GLY A 203 -2.65 18.58 -16.30
CA GLY A 203 -3.80 17.93 -16.95
C GLY A 203 -5.06 18.80 -16.92
N ALA A 204 -5.41 19.35 -15.76
CA ALA A 204 -6.55 20.26 -15.62
C ALA A 204 -6.40 21.53 -16.50
N ASP A 205 -5.19 22.13 -16.54
CA ASP A 205 -4.90 23.29 -17.40
C ASP A 205 -4.96 22.93 -18.90
N LEU A 206 -4.52 21.74 -19.28
CA LEU A 206 -4.61 21.24 -20.67
C LEU A 206 -6.07 21.08 -21.12
N ILE A 207 -6.94 20.47 -20.30
CA ILE A 207 -8.37 20.34 -20.57
C ILE A 207 -9.01 21.73 -20.72
N ARG A 208 -8.74 22.65 -19.78
CA ARG A 208 -9.26 24.01 -19.83
C ARG A 208 -8.88 24.73 -21.13
N ARG A 209 -7.64 24.54 -21.61
CA ARG A 209 -7.15 25.21 -22.85
C ARG A 209 -7.72 24.58 -24.12
N LYS A 210 -7.79 23.24 -24.18
CA LYS A 210 -8.21 22.54 -25.40
C LYS A 210 -9.73 22.40 -25.51
N GLU A 211 -10.40 22.05 -24.41
CA GLU A 211 -11.83 21.72 -24.42
C GLU A 211 -12.71 22.88 -23.89
N ARG A 212 -12.11 23.90 -23.25
CA ARG A 212 -12.82 25.03 -22.63
C ARG A 212 -13.73 24.61 -21.48
N GLU A 213 -13.41 23.51 -20.84
CA GLU A 213 -14.16 22.89 -19.75
C GLU A 213 -13.35 22.89 -18.45
N SER A 214 -14.05 22.84 -17.31
CA SER A 214 -13.42 22.71 -15.99
C SER A 214 -13.08 21.26 -15.70
N ALA A 215 -11.88 21.06 -15.18
CA ALA A 215 -11.42 19.82 -14.61
C ALA A 215 -10.68 20.09 -13.28
N PHE A 216 -10.75 19.15 -12.37
CA PHE A 216 -10.34 19.32 -10.99
C PHE A 216 -9.22 18.34 -10.59
N ALA A 217 -8.47 18.73 -9.58
CA ALA A 217 -7.46 17.89 -8.96
C ALA A 217 -7.66 17.85 -7.44
N CYS A 218 -7.48 16.65 -6.87
CA CYS A 218 -7.56 16.43 -5.43
C CYS A 218 -6.45 15.47 -4.99
N THR A 219 -5.62 15.88 -4.04
CA THR A 219 -4.52 15.05 -3.57
C THR A 219 -4.80 14.43 -2.20
N PHE A 220 -4.18 13.25 -1.98
CA PHE A 220 -4.24 12.51 -0.73
C PHE A 220 -3.04 12.79 0.15
N GLN A 221 -3.29 12.76 1.45
CA GLN A 221 -2.25 12.71 2.47
C GLN A 221 -1.42 11.41 2.30
N LEU A 222 -0.11 11.52 2.52
CA LEU A 222 0.73 10.33 2.61
C LEU A 222 0.43 9.56 3.90
N LEU A 223 0.45 8.24 3.81
CA LEU A 223 0.33 7.37 4.99
C LEU A 223 1.66 7.38 5.76
N LEU A 224 1.75 8.29 6.72
CA LEU A 224 2.92 8.45 7.59
C LEU A 224 2.58 8.01 9.02
N THR A 225 3.56 7.51 9.74
CA THR A 225 3.51 7.36 11.20
C THR A 225 3.47 8.74 11.88
N HIS A 226 3.10 8.79 13.16
CA HIS A 226 3.09 10.03 13.95
C HIS A 226 4.46 10.73 13.99
N ASP A 227 5.56 9.97 13.86
CA ASP A 227 6.94 10.49 13.79
C ASP A 227 7.41 10.80 12.34
N GLY A 228 6.49 10.81 11.35
CA GLY A 228 6.74 11.26 9.97
C GLY A 228 7.37 10.22 9.04
N ARG A 229 7.55 8.97 9.46
CA ARG A 229 8.05 7.90 8.57
C ARG A 229 6.94 7.32 7.72
N LYS A 230 7.27 6.88 6.50
CA LYS A 230 6.29 6.17 5.63
C LYS A 230 5.87 4.85 6.26
N MET A 231 4.55 4.67 6.49
CA MET A 231 3.98 3.39 6.93
C MET A 231 4.11 2.31 5.85
N GLY A 232 4.06 1.06 6.27
CA GLY A 232 4.12 -0.09 5.37
C GLY A 232 5.52 -0.48 4.93
N LYS A 233 6.56 0.14 5.48
CA LYS A 233 7.93 -0.36 5.37
C LYS A 233 8.23 -1.27 6.55
N THR A 234 8.56 -2.52 6.28
CA THR A 234 8.97 -3.52 7.27
C THR A 234 10.44 -3.87 7.06
N GLU A 235 11.03 -4.61 7.99
CA GLU A 235 12.39 -5.17 7.81
C GLU A 235 12.50 -6.08 6.58
N LYS A 236 11.36 -6.66 6.15
CA LYS A 236 11.23 -7.54 4.97
C LYS A 236 10.87 -6.77 3.68
N GLY A 237 10.77 -5.44 3.72
CA GLY A 237 10.39 -4.60 2.58
C GLY A 237 8.99 -4.00 2.71
N ALA A 238 8.27 -3.85 1.59
CA ALA A 238 6.93 -3.28 1.59
C ALA A 238 5.89 -4.24 2.18
N LEU A 239 4.86 -3.69 2.83
CA LEU A 239 3.67 -4.45 3.24
C LEU A 239 2.78 -4.63 2.01
N TRP A 240 2.84 -5.83 1.41
CA TRP A 240 2.14 -6.16 0.19
C TRP A 240 0.68 -6.56 0.44
N LEU A 241 -0.19 -6.31 -0.53
CA LEU A 241 -1.59 -6.76 -0.50
C LEU A 241 -1.75 -8.19 -1.05
N ASP A 242 -0.72 -8.74 -1.68
CA ASP A 242 -0.67 -10.12 -2.15
C ASP A 242 -0.34 -11.07 -0.99
N PRO A 243 -1.19 -12.07 -0.69
CA PRO A 243 -0.94 -13.03 0.39
C PRO A 243 0.31 -13.90 0.17
N ALA A 244 0.77 -14.07 -1.09
CA ALA A 244 2.01 -14.78 -1.37
C ALA A 244 3.27 -13.99 -0.98
N LYS A 245 3.17 -12.65 -0.88
CA LYS A 245 4.28 -11.75 -0.52
C LYS A 245 4.25 -11.32 0.95
N THR A 246 3.05 -11.11 1.48
CA THR A 246 2.81 -10.83 2.91
C THR A 246 1.64 -11.69 3.35
N SER A 247 1.89 -12.68 4.21
CA SER A 247 0.84 -13.56 4.70
C SER A 247 -0.27 -12.77 5.40
N PRO A 248 -1.54 -13.23 5.36
CA PRO A 248 -2.64 -12.57 6.09
C PRO A 248 -2.34 -12.41 7.58
N TYR A 249 -1.61 -13.36 8.19
CA TYR A 249 -1.17 -13.26 9.57
C TYR A 249 -0.14 -12.13 9.80
N ASP A 250 0.92 -12.06 8.97
CA ASP A 250 1.93 -10.99 9.08
C ASP A 250 1.29 -9.62 8.80
N PHE A 251 0.34 -9.56 7.86
CA PHE A 251 -0.43 -8.36 7.54
C PHE A 251 -1.29 -7.92 8.74
N TYR A 252 -2.04 -8.85 9.37
CA TYR A 252 -2.80 -8.62 10.60
C TYR A 252 -1.90 -8.15 11.74
N GLN A 253 -0.76 -8.82 11.96
CA GLN A 253 0.19 -8.47 13.02
C GLN A 253 0.80 -7.08 12.83
N TYR A 254 1.02 -6.64 11.61
CA TYR A 254 1.50 -5.29 11.35
C TYR A 254 0.53 -4.26 11.95
N TRP A 255 -0.77 -4.38 11.69
CA TRP A 255 -1.79 -3.46 12.19
C TRP A 255 -2.03 -3.59 13.70
N ARG A 256 -1.89 -4.81 14.23
CA ARG A 256 -1.93 -5.04 15.69
C ARG A 256 -0.80 -4.35 16.44
N ASN A 257 0.30 -4.01 15.77
CA ASN A 257 1.51 -3.45 16.35
C ASN A 257 1.78 -2.00 15.94
N VAL A 258 0.83 -1.30 15.31
CA VAL A 258 0.96 0.14 15.06
C VAL A 258 1.07 0.92 16.37
N ASP A 259 1.69 2.10 16.31
CA ASP A 259 1.77 2.97 17.48
C ASP A 259 0.37 3.42 17.92
N ASP A 260 0.19 3.61 19.22
CA ASP A 260 -1.09 4.03 19.81
C ASP A 260 -1.59 5.35 19.20
N GLN A 261 -0.68 6.27 18.89
CA GLN A 261 -0.98 7.59 18.33
C GLN A 261 -1.46 7.51 16.86
N ASP A 262 -1.18 6.42 16.16
CA ASP A 262 -1.55 6.23 14.77
C ASP A 262 -2.89 5.50 14.59
N VAL A 263 -3.47 4.93 15.66
CA VAL A 263 -4.63 4.04 15.59
C VAL A 263 -5.85 4.75 15.01
N GLU A 264 -6.23 5.92 15.52
CA GLU A 264 -7.42 6.66 15.04
C GLU A 264 -7.30 7.03 13.57
N LYS A 265 -6.14 7.57 13.17
CA LYS A 265 -5.83 7.91 11.79
C LYS A 265 -5.93 6.68 10.87
N CYS A 266 -5.36 5.54 11.29
CA CYS A 266 -5.42 4.31 10.50
C CYS A 266 -6.85 3.79 10.38
N LEU A 267 -7.67 3.81 11.45
CA LEU A 267 -9.08 3.46 11.41
C LEU A 267 -9.86 4.33 10.42
N GLY A 268 -9.63 5.65 10.43
CA GLY A 268 -10.28 6.60 9.53
C GLY A 268 -9.93 6.36 8.06
N LEU A 269 -8.64 6.17 7.76
CA LEU A 269 -8.14 6.06 6.39
C LEU A 269 -8.30 4.65 5.78
N LEU A 270 -8.22 3.58 6.59
CA LEU A 270 -8.04 2.22 6.10
C LEU A 270 -9.28 1.33 6.28
N THR A 271 -10.36 1.85 6.86
CA THR A 271 -11.59 1.09 7.10
C THR A 271 -12.83 1.82 6.60
N PHE A 272 -13.95 1.11 6.55
CA PHE A 272 -15.26 1.71 6.29
C PHE A 272 -16.08 1.92 7.57
N LEU A 273 -15.48 1.81 8.74
CA LEU A 273 -16.17 2.05 10.00
C LEU A 273 -16.76 3.46 10.03
N PRO A 274 -17.96 3.65 10.62
CA PRO A 274 -18.51 4.98 10.85
C PRO A 274 -17.55 5.86 11.67
N MET A 275 -17.53 7.17 11.40
CA MET A 275 -16.56 8.07 12.05
C MET A 275 -16.78 8.26 13.55
N ASP A 276 -18.00 8.08 14.06
CA ASP A 276 -18.30 8.02 15.50
C ASP A 276 -17.61 6.82 16.15
N GLU A 277 -17.63 5.64 15.51
CA GLU A 277 -16.93 4.46 15.98
C GLU A 277 -15.40 4.61 15.89
N VAL A 278 -14.90 5.22 14.80
CA VAL A 278 -13.48 5.56 14.67
C VAL A 278 -13.00 6.44 15.82
N ARG A 279 -13.76 7.49 16.17
CA ARG A 279 -13.46 8.38 17.30
C ARG A 279 -13.58 7.67 18.64
N ARG A 280 -14.59 6.83 18.84
CA ARG A 280 -14.75 6.02 20.05
C ARG A 280 -13.54 5.14 20.30
N LEU A 281 -13.11 4.42 19.27
CA LEU A 281 -11.94 3.54 19.34
C LEU A 281 -10.64 4.31 19.49
N GLY A 282 -10.48 5.43 18.79
CA GLY A 282 -9.29 6.30 18.87
C GLY A 282 -9.13 7.00 20.23
N ALA A 283 -10.22 7.19 20.97
CA ALA A 283 -10.20 7.79 22.31
C ALA A 283 -9.70 6.83 23.41
N LEU A 284 -9.61 5.52 23.14
CA LEU A 284 -9.16 4.51 24.12
C LEU A 284 -7.68 4.74 24.50
N LYS A 285 -7.36 4.52 25.78
CA LYS A 285 -6.01 4.78 26.35
C LYS A 285 -5.47 3.55 27.08
N GLY A 286 -4.14 3.51 27.26
CA GLY A 286 -3.48 2.45 28.00
C GLY A 286 -3.76 1.06 27.43
N SER A 287 -4.12 0.08 28.27
CA SER A 287 -4.42 -1.27 27.81
C SER A 287 -5.65 -1.37 26.90
N GLN A 288 -6.61 -0.44 27.02
CA GLN A 288 -7.84 -0.44 26.22
C GLN A 288 -7.59 -0.16 24.72
N ILE A 289 -6.51 0.57 24.35
CA ILE A 289 -6.15 0.82 22.95
C ILE A 289 -5.95 -0.48 22.16
N ASN A 290 -5.62 -1.59 22.85
CA ASN A 290 -5.50 -2.89 22.21
C ASN A 290 -6.82 -3.40 21.59
N GLU A 291 -7.98 -2.97 22.10
CA GLU A 291 -9.28 -3.23 21.46
C GLU A 291 -9.33 -2.56 20.08
N ALA A 292 -9.02 -1.27 20.02
CA ALA A 292 -8.99 -0.52 18.77
C ALA A 292 -8.00 -1.12 17.75
N LYS A 293 -6.82 -1.56 18.22
CA LYS A 293 -5.82 -2.23 17.36
C LYS A 293 -6.31 -3.60 16.85
N LYS A 294 -7.10 -4.33 17.63
CA LYS A 294 -7.73 -5.58 17.17
C LYS A 294 -8.75 -5.30 16.07
N VAL A 295 -9.60 -4.30 16.26
CA VAL A 295 -10.60 -3.90 15.27
C VAL A 295 -9.89 -3.42 13.99
N LEU A 296 -8.90 -2.54 14.09
CA LEU A 296 -8.12 -2.07 12.94
C LEU A 296 -7.51 -3.24 12.16
N ALA A 297 -6.81 -4.14 12.84
CA ALA A 297 -6.14 -5.28 12.20
C ALA A 297 -7.15 -6.21 11.53
N TYR A 298 -8.27 -6.48 12.17
CA TYR A 298 -9.32 -7.32 11.62
C TYR A 298 -9.96 -6.68 10.37
N GLU A 299 -10.43 -5.43 10.48
CA GLU A 299 -11.11 -4.73 9.38
C GLU A 299 -10.22 -4.58 8.14
N VAL A 300 -8.96 -4.17 8.32
CA VAL A 300 -8.04 -4.00 7.20
C VAL A 300 -7.67 -5.35 6.57
N THR A 301 -7.44 -6.39 7.38
CA THR A 301 -7.14 -7.75 6.88
C THR A 301 -8.36 -8.33 6.14
N LYS A 302 -9.58 -8.14 6.67
CA LYS A 302 -10.82 -8.55 6.02
C LYS A 302 -11.01 -7.90 4.65
N LEU A 303 -10.74 -6.60 4.53
CA LEU A 303 -10.84 -5.87 3.26
C LEU A 303 -9.82 -6.36 2.23
N VAL A 304 -8.60 -6.71 2.65
CA VAL A 304 -7.50 -7.10 1.74
C VAL A 304 -7.52 -8.59 1.42
N HIS A 305 -7.72 -9.45 2.42
CA HIS A 305 -7.55 -10.90 2.29
C HIS A 305 -8.87 -11.68 2.38
N GLY A 306 -9.95 -11.04 2.79
CA GLY A 306 -11.25 -11.66 3.02
C GLY A 306 -11.50 -12.00 4.50
N GLU A 307 -12.77 -12.24 4.83
CA GLU A 307 -13.24 -12.45 6.20
C GLU A 307 -12.63 -13.70 6.84
N GLU A 308 -12.64 -14.82 6.13
CA GLU A 308 -12.08 -16.10 6.60
C GLU A 308 -10.61 -15.98 7.00
N GLU A 309 -9.79 -15.32 6.19
CA GLU A 309 -8.36 -15.11 6.48
C GLU A 309 -8.14 -14.12 7.64
N ALA A 310 -9.01 -13.13 7.79
CA ALA A 310 -8.97 -12.20 8.92
C ALA A 310 -9.31 -12.90 10.24
N GLU A 311 -10.31 -13.77 10.23
CA GLU A 311 -10.69 -14.59 11.40
C GLU A 311 -9.56 -15.54 11.81
N LYS A 312 -8.99 -16.29 10.86
CA LYS A 312 -7.83 -17.17 11.10
C LYS A 312 -6.63 -16.42 11.69
N ALA A 313 -6.33 -15.23 11.13
CA ALA A 313 -5.24 -14.40 11.61
C ALA A 313 -5.49 -13.87 13.03
N GLN A 314 -6.75 -13.49 13.33
CA GLN A 314 -7.16 -13.02 14.65
C GLN A 314 -7.10 -14.14 15.70
N GLU A 315 -7.60 -15.34 15.38
CA GLU A 315 -7.56 -16.51 16.25
C GLU A 315 -6.12 -16.94 16.54
N ALA A 316 -5.28 -17.00 15.49
CA ALA A 316 -3.86 -17.30 15.65
C ALA A 316 -3.15 -16.28 16.55
N ALA A 317 -3.47 -14.98 16.41
CA ALA A 317 -2.93 -13.95 17.28
C ALA A 317 -3.44 -14.07 18.73
N ALA A 318 -4.69 -14.45 18.94
CA ALA A 318 -5.27 -14.64 20.27
C ALA A 318 -4.68 -15.85 21.00
N SER A 319 -4.48 -16.97 20.29
CA SER A 319 -3.93 -18.21 20.86
C SER A 319 -2.50 -18.03 21.37
N LEU A 320 -1.70 -17.18 20.71
CA LEU A 320 -0.33 -16.87 21.12
C LEU A 320 -0.25 -16.04 22.43
N PHE A 321 -1.32 -15.34 22.78
CA PHE A 321 -1.39 -14.54 24.01
C PHE A 321 -2.20 -15.23 25.14
N GLY A 322 -2.96 -16.27 24.81
CA GLY A 322 -3.90 -16.93 25.74
C GLY A 322 -3.48 -18.33 26.22
N GLY A 323 -2.31 -18.85 25.84
CA GLY A 323 -1.82 -20.16 26.32
C GLY A 323 -2.65 -21.36 25.88
N ALA A 324 -3.51 -21.26 24.86
CA ALA A 324 -4.32 -22.37 24.37
C ALA A 324 -4.22 -22.55 22.84
N ALA A 325 -3.83 -23.74 22.49
CA ALA A 325 -3.95 -24.50 21.23
C ALA A 325 -3.87 -23.78 19.88
N MET A 326 -2.87 -24.15 19.17
CA MET A 326 -2.43 -23.85 17.82
C MET A 326 -3.42 -24.23 16.72
N GLY A 327 -3.82 -23.26 15.92
CA GLY A 327 -4.54 -23.46 14.65
C GLY A 327 -4.33 -22.29 13.70
N GLY A 328 -3.50 -22.51 12.68
CA GLY A 328 -3.47 -21.73 11.44
C GLY A 328 -2.54 -20.50 11.37
N SER A 329 -1.65 -20.52 10.39
CA SER A 329 -0.78 -19.48 9.77
C SER A 329 0.37 -18.88 10.59
N ILE A 330 0.90 -19.56 11.58
CA ILE A 330 2.23 -19.23 12.10
C ILE A 330 3.27 -19.68 11.07
N PRO A 331 4.26 -18.82 10.70
CA PRO A 331 5.35 -19.25 9.85
C PRO A 331 5.92 -20.59 10.36
N THR A 332 5.91 -21.60 9.50
CA THR A 332 6.29 -22.96 9.88
C THR A 332 7.47 -23.40 9.03
N THR A 333 8.47 -23.99 9.66
CA THR A 333 9.59 -24.64 8.99
C THR A 333 9.57 -26.14 9.30
N GLU A 334 9.56 -26.96 8.27
CA GLU A 334 9.79 -28.41 8.38
C GLU A 334 11.29 -28.66 8.50
N ILE A 335 11.68 -29.42 9.50
CA ILE A 335 13.05 -29.92 9.68
C ILE A 335 13.04 -31.44 9.74
N THR A 336 14.14 -32.04 9.34
CA THR A 336 14.30 -33.51 9.41
C THR A 336 15.15 -33.90 10.61
N ALA A 337 15.08 -35.18 11.00
CA ALA A 337 15.97 -35.74 12.02
C ALA A 337 17.45 -35.56 11.65
N ALA A 338 17.78 -35.66 10.36
CA ALA A 338 19.14 -35.42 9.85
C ALA A 338 19.61 -33.95 10.01
N ASP A 339 18.70 -33.00 9.95
CA ASP A 339 19.04 -31.58 10.20
C ASP A 339 19.38 -31.35 11.68
N LEU A 340 18.67 -32.01 12.60
CA LEU A 340 18.98 -31.98 14.03
C LEU A 340 20.29 -32.69 14.36
N GLU A 341 20.57 -33.83 13.72
CA GLU A 341 21.85 -34.52 13.88
C GLU A 341 23.05 -33.67 13.41
N LYS A 342 22.84 -32.88 12.36
CA LYS A 342 23.86 -31.99 11.83
C LYS A 342 24.15 -30.80 12.76
N ASP A 343 23.12 -30.13 13.25
CA ASP A 343 23.24 -29.03 14.22
C ASP A 343 21.90 -28.74 14.93
N ALA A 344 21.77 -29.29 16.14
CA ALA A 344 20.57 -29.17 16.97
C ALA A 344 20.49 -27.86 17.80
N ARG A 345 21.47 -26.97 17.69
CA ARG A 345 21.51 -25.76 18.55
C ARG A 345 20.33 -24.80 18.27
N VAL A 346 19.78 -24.28 19.34
CA VAL A 346 18.70 -23.28 19.27
C VAL A 346 19.11 -22.07 18.40
N THR A 347 20.37 -21.63 18.46
CA THR A 347 20.91 -20.55 17.67
C THR A 347 20.84 -20.83 16.16
N THR A 348 21.10 -22.07 15.72
CA THR A 348 20.99 -22.48 14.33
C THR A 348 19.52 -22.54 13.89
N LEU A 349 18.62 -23.08 14.72
CA LEU A 349 17.19 -23.08 14.43
C LEU A 349 16.61 -21.67 14.28
N LEU A 350 17.03 -20.73 15.13
CA LEU A 350 16.61 -19.33 15.01
C LEU A 350 16.98 -18.71 13.66
N VAL A 351 18.16 -19.06 13.12
CA VAL A 351 18.60 -18.59 11.80
C VAL A 351 17.81 -19.29 10.69
N THR A 352 17.66 -20.61 10.77
CA THR A 352 16.91 -21.42 9.79
C THR A 352 15.45 -20.96 9.69
N CYS A 353 14.83 -20.61 10.81
CA CYS A 353 13.47 -20.07 10.89
C CYS A 353 13.35 -18.57 10.56
N GLY A 354 14.43 -17.89 10.19
CA GLY A 354 14.43 -16.46 9.89
C GLY A 354 14.17 -15.55 11.09
N LEU A 355 14.25 -16.08 12.32
CA LEU A 355 14.09 -15.33 13.56
C LEU A 355 15.33 -14.53 13.95
N ALA A 356 16.48 -14.88 13.38
CA ALA A 356 17.74 -14.15 13.51
C ALA A 356 18.48 -14.10 12.18
N ALA A 357 19.14 -12.99 11.87
CA ALA A 357 19.87 -12.78 10.61
C ALA A 357 21.20 -13.55 10.55
N SER A 358 21.74 -14.00 11.69
CA SER A 358 23.00 -14.75 11.79
C SER A 358 23.11 -15.46 13.15
N ASN A 359 24.00 -16.45 13.25
CA ASN A 359 24.29 -17.13 14.51
C ASN A 359 24.79 -16.17 15.61
N SER A 360 25.52 -15.11 15.24
CA SER A 360 25.93 -14.08 16.20
C SER A 360 24.76 -13.27 16.72
N ALA A 361 23.77 -12.96 15.86
CA ALA A 361 22.54 -12.30 16.26
C ALA A 361 21.68 -13.21 17.14
N ALA A 362 21.57 -14.51 16.80
CA ALA A 362 20.87 -15.51 17.57
C ALA A 362 21.46 -15.67 18.99
N ARG A 363 22.78 -15.73 19.11
CA ARG A 363 23.47 -15.77 20.41
C ARG A 363 23.14 -14.58 21.29
N ARG A 364 23.16 -13.37 20.75
CA ARG A 364 22.77 -12.15 21.50
C ARG A 364 21.33 -12.19 21.97
N LEU A 365 20.41 -12.71 21.15
CA LEU A 365 19.00 -12.87 21.53
C LEU A 365 18.83 -13.85 22.69
N VAL A 366 19.54 -15.00 22.67
CA VAL A 366 19.53 -15.99 23.75
C VAL A 366 20.11 -15.39 25.04
N GLN A 367 21.29 -14.76 24.96
CA GLN A 367 21.95 -14.10 26.11
C GLN A 367 21.11 -13.00 26.72
N GLY A 368 20.40 -12.24 25.89
CA GLY A 368 19.45 -11.21 26.34
C GLY A 368 18.14 -11.77 26.90
N GLY A 369 17.99 -13.10 26.98
CA GLY A 369 16.78 -13.76 27.46
C GLY A 369 15.56 -13.50 26.58
N GLY A 370 15.78 -13.21 25.30
CA GLY A 370 14.73 -12.91 24.31
C GLY A 370 14.21 -14.15 23.56
N VAL A 371 14.61 -15.37 23.94
CA VAL A 371 14.23 -16.60 23.24
C VAL A 371 13.48 -17.55 24.16
N SER A 372 12.42 -18.20 23.65
CA SER A 372 11.73 -19.28 24.35
C SER A 372 11.43 -20.43 23.36
N LEU A 373 11.42 -21.66 23.89
CA LEU A 373 10.95 -22.88 23.25
C LEU A 373 9.64 -23.27 23.94
N GLY A 374 8.51 -23.18 23.25
CA GLY A 374 7.22 -23.26 23.91
C GLY A 374 7.10 -22.19 25.02
N GLU A 375 6.86 -22.66 26.25
CA GLU A 375 6.77 -21.79 27.43
C GLU A 375 8.12 -21.55 28.12
N GLU A 376 9.14 -22.41 27.81
CA GLU A 376 10.43 -22.35 28.49
C GLU A 376 11.37 -21.32 27.88
N LYS A 377 11.95 -20.49 28.76
CA LYS A 377 12.90 -19.47 28.36
C LYS A 377 14.29 -20.05 28.17
N VAL A 378 14.92 -19.83 27.03
CA VAL A 378 16.27 -20.27 26.72
C VAL A 378 17.27 -19.19 27.07
N THR A 379 18.19 -19.51 27.97
CA THR A 379 19.29 -18.60 28.40
C THR A 379 20.68 -19.14 28.06
N ASP A 380 20.79 -20.46 27.79
CA ASP A 380 22.03 -21.09 27.36
C ASP A 380 22.18 -20.96 25.84
N VAL A 381 23.25 -20.34 25.38
CA VAL A 381 23.60 -20.21 23.94
C VAL A 381 23.93 -21.54 23.28
N ASN A 382 24.25 -22.58 24.07
CA ASN A 382 24.56 -23.93 23.61
C ASN A 382 23.35 -24.86 23.74
N ALA A 383 22.19 -24.39 24.16
CA ALA A 383 20.99 -25.17 24.26
C ALA A 383 20.70 -25.88 22.92
N VAL A 384 20.31 -27.13 22.97
CA VAL A 384 19.98 -27.99 21.82
C VAL A 384 18.51 -28.39 21.87
N VAL A 385 17.93 -28.60 20.69
CA VAL A 385 16.57 -29.12 20.52
C VAL A 385 16.68 -30.57 20.04
N THR A 386 16.09 -31.48 20.78
CA THR A 386 16.02 -32.91 20.37
C THR A 386 14.70 -33.18 19.65
N ALA A 387 14.64 -34.25 18.86
CA ALA A 387 13.42 -34.68 18.18
C ALA A 387 12.23 -34.88 19.15
N GLU A 388 12.51 -35.35 20.37
CA GLU A 388 11.53 -35.61 21.44
C GLU A 388 10.93 -34.31 22.00
N MET A 389 11.64 -33.17 21.86
CA MET A 389 11.17 -31.84 22.26
C MET A 389 10.20 -31.20 21.24
N ILE A 390 10.05 -31.83 20.06
CA ILE A 390 9.17 -31.31 18.99
C ILE A 390 7.89 -32.15 18.99
N PRO A 391 6.78 -31.61 19.52
CA PRO A 391 5.50 -32.32 19.51
C PRO A 391 5.00 -32.55 18.06
N THR A 392 4.04 -33.44 17.87
CA THR A 392 3.42 -33.75 16.57
C THR A 392 2.76 -32.53 15.92
N ASP A 393 2.31 -31.57 16.71
CA ASP A 393 1.73 -30.30 16.27
C ASP A 393 2.78 -29.17 16.13
N GLY A 394 4.07 -29.50 16.39
CA GLY A 394 5.22 -28.61 16.21
C GLY A 394 5.65 -27.89 17.49
N LEU A 395 6.95 -27.54 17.54
CA LEU A 395 7.57 -26.76 18.60
C LEU A 395 7.49 -25.26 18.29
N MET A 396 6.99 -24.46 19.24
CA MET A 396 6.92 -23.02 19.09
C MET A 396 8.24 -22.37 19.49
N LEU A 397 8.88 -21.70 18.55
CA LEU A 397 10.01 -20.80 18.78
C LEU A 397 9.51 -19.37 18.96
N ARG A 398 9.96 -18.67 19.99
CA ARG A 398 9.69 -17.26 20.20
C ARG A 398 10.98 -16.45 20.23
N SER A 399 11.04 -15.34 19.50
CA SER A 399 12.16 -14.40 19.53
C SER A 399 11.65 -12.99 19.88
N GLY A 400 12.04 -12.48 21.05
CA GLY A 400 11.53 -11.25 21.62
C GLY A 400 10.07 -11.35 22.06
N LYS A 401 9.36 -10.22 22.06
CA LYS A 401 7.95 -10.15 22.47
C LYS A 401 6.97 -10.44 21.32
N LYS A 402 7.44 -10.41 20.05
CA LYS A 402 6.56 -10.27 18.88
C LYS A 402 6.80 -11.27 17.75
N LYS A 403 7.92 -12.01 17.74
CA LYS A 403 8.25 -12.95 16.64
C LYS A 403 8.05 -14.38 17.10
N PHE A 404 7.22 -15.12 16.38
CA PHE A 404 6.92 -16.52 16.63
C PHE A 404 7.15 -17.32 15.36
N HIS A 405 7.58 -18.58 15.51
CA HIS A 405 7.78 -19.51 14.41
C HIS A 405 7.54 -20.93 14.90
N ARG A 406 6.90 -21.74 14.07
CA ARG A 406 6.67 -23.16 14.38
C ARG A 406 7.71 -24.01 13.67
N VAL A 407 8.26 -24.97 14.38
CA VAL A 407 9.14 -25.99 13.82
C VAL A 407 8.44 -27.35 13.90
N VAL A 408 8.33 -28.05 12.79
CA VAL A 408 7.70 -29.38 12.68
C VAL A 408 8.76 -30.36 12.24
N LEU A 409 8.75 -31.53 12.86
CA LEU A 409 9.62 -32.65 12.47
C LEU A 409 8.93 -33.43 11.35
N LYS A 410 9.69 -33.66 10.26
CA LYS A 410 9.24 -34.46 9.12
C LYS A 410 9.85 -35.84 9.12
#